data_bb3cbcf6073403d9259802f27aeb4406
#
_entry.id   bb3cbcf6073403d9259802f27aeb4406
#
_cell.length_a   1.000
_cell.length_b   1.000
_cell.length_c   1.000
_cell.angle_alpha   90.00
_cell.angle_beta   90.00
_cell.angle_gamma   90.00
#
_symmetry.space_group_name_H-M   'P 1'
#
loop_
_entity.id
_entity.type
_entity.pdbx_description
1 polymer ?
#
loop_
_entity_poly.entity_id
_entity_poly.type
_entity_poly.pdbx_seq_one_letter_code
_entity_poly.pdbx_strand_id
1 'polypeptide(L)'
;MFDSPLNRRGTLKLLGAGALTALSPAVRAAGRQTFDFNDPADNLQAFVKLTSSLADEPIVGWYSGMVFGNVPGEILKPLLRLEGFGVGETVRQENGSYRSSWKEVGYYKDVQSGAILENWTNPYNGEVCRVMHIHNEAVNTVLSTRFPELPPLSETKDFTMEFPNYTRNGTEFVLPWQIMGSHITLWNDFRGKIKNVLDPNVWKRESTGEYIRITEMFQFVGDYQQLTDPARDRIDYTGAWNRLAPWLPWMLMGRHPGELFYRCTTTKLSRFEQLPPDLLAYTEKTYPAYLDYKTPWKMPNESSWEVYMKEREPVR
;
A
#
# COMPACT_ATOMS: atom_id res chain seq x y z
N MET A 1 -28.24 7.34 30.46
CA MET A 1 -29.04 6.35 31.19
C MET A 1 -29.73 5.45 30.20
N PHE A 2 -29.03 4.46 29.65
CA PHE A 2 -29.61 3.29 28.98
C PHE A 2 -28.58 2.16 29.07
N ASP A 3 -28.72 1.41 30.15
CA ASP A 3 -28.16 0.07 30.33
C ASP A 3 -29.12 -0.93 29.68
N SER A 4 -28.61 -1.86 28.89
CA SER A 4 -29.09 -3.26 28.96
C SER A 4 -28.24 -4.18 28.07
N PRO A 5 -27.69 -5.26 28.61
CA PRO A 5 -26.96 -6.26 27.82
C PRO A 5 -27.91 -7.34 27.31
N LEU A 6 -27.88 -7.63 26.01
CA LEU A 6 -28.58 -8.77 25.44
C LEU A 6 -27.69 -10.02 25.41
N ASN A 7 -27.92 -10.85 26.40
CA ASN A 7 -27.43 -12.20 26.52
C ASN A 7 -28.39 -13.15 25.77
N ARG A 8 -27.89 -13.87 24.75
CA ARG A 8 -28.64 -14.99 24.13
C ARG A 8 -27.80 -16.24 24.05
N ARG A 9 -27.80 -16.98 25.16
CA ARG A 9 -27.59 -18.43 25.11
C ARG A 9 -28.96 -19.08 25.11
N GLY A 10 -29.33 -19.70 24.00
CA GLY A 10 -30.52 -20.56 23.87
C GLY A 10 -30.09 -21.97 23.52
N THR A 11 -30.21 -22.82 24.49
CA THR A 11 -30.02 -24.28 24.46
C THR A 11 -31.08 -24.95 23.58
N LEU A 12 -30.66 -25.84 22.69
CA LEU A 12 -31.52 -26.89 22.15
C LEU A 12 -30.85 -28.24 22.30
N LYS A 13 -31.35 -28.99 23.28
CA LYS A 13 -31.12 -30.43 23.40
C LYS A 13 -32.25 -31.12 22.66
N LEU A 14 -31.95 -32.06 21.79
CA LEU A 14 -32.87 -33.10 21.39
C LEU A 14 -32.13 -34.43 21.22
N LEU A 15 -32.62 -35.40 21.96
CA LEU A 15 -32.27 -36.81 22.01
C LEU A 15 -32.77 -37.55 20.76
N GLY A 16 -32.05 -38.55 20.32
CA GLY A 16 -32.56 -39.55 19.36
C GLY A 16 -31.55 -40.68 19.20
N ALA A 17 -31.93 -41.84 19.70
CA ALA A 17 -31.14 -43.06 19.76
C ALA A 17 -31.13 -43.87 18.46
N GLY A 18 -30.04 -44.59 18.20
CA GLY A 18 -30.02 -45.96 17.69
C GLY A 18 -29.90 -46.17 16.21
N ALA A 19 -28.71 -46.64 15.76
CA ALA A 19 -28.54 -47.92 15.05
C ALA A 19 -27.07 -48.17 14.68
N LEU A 20 -26.54 -49.28 15.12
CA LEU A 20 -25.29 -49.86 14.68
C LEU A 20 -25.41 -50.39 13.25
N THR A 21 -24.48 -49.98 12.35
CA THR A 21 -24.08 -50.83 11.21
C THR A 21 -22.72 -50.45 10.68
N ALA A 22 -21.89 -51.49 10.58
CA ALA A 22 -20.78 -51.68 9.64
C ALA A 22 -19.61 -50.72 9.59
N LEU A 23 -18.50 -51.18 10.10
CA LEU A 23 -17.13 -50.70 9.88
C LEU A 23 -16.78 -50.72 8.36
N SER A 24 -16.80 -49.56 7.74
CA SER A 24 -15.99 -49.29 6.55
C SER A 24 -14.77 -48.48 7.00
N PRO A 25 -13.56 -48.73 6.48
CA PRO A 25 -12.41 -47.90 6.83
C PRO A 25 -12.67 -46.51 6.30
N ALA A 26 -13.06 -45.62 7.20
CA ALA A 26 -13.17 -44.20 6.89
C ALA A 26 -11.76 -43.75 6.46
N VAL A 27 -11.58 -43.52 5.16
CA VAL A 27 -10.57 -42.63 4.65
C VAL A 27 -10.75 -41.35 5.47
N ARG A 28 -9.80 -41.08 6.37
CA ARG A 28 -9.70 -39.77 7.03
C ARG A 28 -9.58 -38.73 5.91
N ALA A 29 -10.67 -38.13 5.53
CA ALA A 29 -10.63 -36.83 4.89
C ALA A 29 -9.83 -35.96 5.85
N ALA A 30 -8.61 -35.62 5.48
CA ALA A 30 -7.83 -34.62 6.18
C ALA A 30 -8.77 -33.43 6.36
N GLY A 31 -9.13 -33.13 7.59
CA GLY A 31 -10.08 -32.05 7.90
C GLY A 31 -9.59 -30.81 7.20
N ARG A 32 -10.39 -30.31 6.29
CA ARG A 32 -10.16 -29.03 5.60
C ARG A 32 -10.11 -28.01 6.70
N GLN A 33 -8.90 -27.55 7.04
CA GLN A 33 -8.72 -26.46 8.01
C GLN A 33 -9.52 -25.27 7.46
N THR A 34 -10.51 -24.82 8.19
CA THR A 34 -11.29 -23.63 7.81
C THR A 34 -10.37 -22.44 7.88
N PHE A 35 -10.31 -21.65 6.82
CA PHE A 35 -9.51 -20.42 6.75
C PHE A 35 -10.01 -19.44 7.83
N ASP A 36 -9.11 -18.98 8.71
CA ASP A 36 -9.42 -18.05 9.80
C ASP A 36 -8.62 -16.76 9.65
N PHE A 37 -9.28 -15.67 9.29
CA PHE A 37 -8.64 -14.36 9.14
C PHE A 37 -8.12 -13.76 10.46
N ASN A 38 -8.44 -14.34 11.62
CA ASN A 38 -7.83 -13.95 12.90
C ASN A 38 -6.54 -14.75 13.18
N ASP A 39 -6.27 -15.80 12.43
CA ASP A 39 -4.99 -16.50 12.48
C ASP A 39 -3.95 -15.69 11.70
N PRO A 40 -2.78 -15.37 12.29
CA PRO A 40 -1.76 -14.56 11.62
C PRO A 40 -1.21 -15.17 10.32
N ALA A 41 -1.15 -16.50 10.22
CA ALA A 41 -0.66 -17.17 9.02
C ALA A 41 -1.68 -17.10 7.88
N ASP A 42 -2.96 -17.34 8.18
CA ASP A 42 -4.04 -17.23 7.20
C ASP A 42 -4.23 -15.77 6.76
N ASN A 43 -4.18 -14.81 7.68
CA ASN A 43 -4.29 -13.38 7.36
C ASN A 43 -3.12 -12.91 6.48
N LEU A 44 -1.89 -13.32 6.80
CA LEU A 44 -0.73 -13.05 5.98
C LEU A 44 -0.85 -13.68 4.59
N GLN A 45 -1.29 -14.94 4.51
CA GLN A 45 -1.52 -15.62 3.24
C GLN A 45 -2.59 -14.90 2.40
N ALA A 46 -3.68 -14.46 3.02
CA ALA A 46 -4.72 -13.67 2.37
C ALA A 46 -4.16 -12.37 1.80
N PHE A 47 -3.36 -11.65 2.58
CA PHE A 47 -2.71 -10.42 2.14
C PHE A 47 -1.79 -10.66 0.94
N VAL A 48 -0.97 -11.71 0.97
CA VAL A 48 -0.08 -12.06 -0.16
C VAL A 48 -0.88 -12.46 -1.41
N LYS A 49 -1.93 -13.27 -1.28
CA LYS A 49 -2.80 -13.62 -2.41
C LYS A 49 -3.48 -12.41 -3.05
N LEU A 50 -3.87 -11.42 -2.25
CA LEU A 50 -4.48 -10.18 -2.73
C LEU A 50 -3.45 -9.27 -3.39
N THR A 51 -2.35 -8.96 -2.73
CA THR A 51 -1.39 -7.94 -3.19
C THR A 51 -0.31 -8.49 -4.12
N SER A 52 -0.06 -9.81 -4.08
CA SER A 52 0.99 -10.50 -4.84
C SER A 52 0.50 -11.88 -5.30
N SER A 53 1.37 -12.87 -5.17
CA SER A 53 1.09 -14.28 -5.44
C SER A 53 1.83 -15.16 -4.41
N LEU A 54 1.29 -16.34 -4.11
CA LEU A 54 2.00 -17.38 -3.35
C LEU A 54 2.95 -18.20 -4.23
N ALA A 55 2.73 -18.20 -5.55
CA ALA A 55 3.71 -18.64 -6.53
C ALA A 55 4.77 -17.56 -6.70
N ASP A 56 6.02 -17.97 -6.90
CA ASP A 56 7.13 -17.03 -7.10
C ASP A 56 7.04 -16.42 -8.52
N GLU A 57 6.02 -15.62 -8.73
CA GLU A 57 5.75 -14.91 -9.98
C GLU A 57 5.69 -13.40 -9.77
N PRO A 58 6.23 -12.60 -10.70
CA PRO A 58 6.10 -11.16 -10.63
C PRO A 58 4.66 -10.72 -10.96
N ILE A 59 4.27 -9.60 -10.38
CA ILE A 59 2.99 -8.94 -10.68
C ILE A 59 3.18 -7.46 -10.94
N VAL A 60 2.17 -6.85 -11.56
CA VAL A 60 2.08 -5.41 -11.80
C VAL A 60 0.90 -4.86 -10.99
N GLY A 61 1.18 -3.93 -10.10
CA GLY A 61 0.15 -3.18 -9.38
C GLY A 61 -0.11 -1.86 -10.09
N TRP A 62 -1.29 -1.67 -10.70
CA TRP A 62 -1.68 -0.43 -11.36
C TRP A 62 -2.54 0.42 -10.45
N TYR A 63 -2.28 1.72 -10.43
CA TYR A 63 -3.10 2.70 -9.72
C TYR A 63 -3.37 3.94 -10.56
N SER A 64 -4.54 4.52 -10.36
CA SER A 64 -4.94 5.78 -11.00
C SER A 64 -5.90 6.55 -10.11
N GLY A 65 -5.78 7.88 -10.08
CA GLY A 65 -6.63 8.72 -9.26
C GLY A 65 -6.32 10.20 -9.31
N MET A 66 -6.68 10.89 -8.23
CA MET A 66 -6.58 12.34 -8.09
C MET A 66 -5.73 12.74 -6.90
N VAL A 67 -5.01 13.83 -7.05
CA VAL A 67 -4.27 14.51 -5.97
C VAL A 67 -4.92 15.85 -5.72
N PHE A 68 -5.31 16.09 -4.48
CA PHE A 68 -5.94 17.31 -4.02
C PHE A 68 -5.01 18.09 -3.10
N GLY A 69 -5.11 19.40 -3.15
CA GLY A 69 -4.61 20.25 -2.10
C GLY A 69 -5.64 20.37 -0.98
N ASN A 70 -5.23 20.06 0.23
CA ASN A 70 -6.01 20.13 1.46
C ASN A 70 -5.44 21.24 2.34
N VAL A 71 -5.97 22.45 2.19
CA VAL A 71 -5.57 23.62 2.97
C VAL A 71 -6.63 23.90 4.03
N PRO A 72 -6.26 24.11 5.31
CA PRO A 72 -7.21 24.39 6.37
C PRO A 72 -8.11 25.59 6.05
N GLY A 73 -9.42 25.40 6.10
CA GLY A 73 -10.42 26.42 5.81
C GLY A 73 -10.76 26.58 4.33
N GLU A 74 -10.13 25.84 3.43
CA GLU A 74 -10.46 25.84 2.01
C GLU A 74 -11.19 24.55 1.59
N ILE A 75 -11.89 24.63 0.45
CA ILE A 75 -12.44 23.43 -0.21
C ILE A 75 -11.29 22.64 -0.83
N LEU A 76 -11.37 21.31 -0.77
CA LEU A 76 -10.41 20.44 -1.46
C LEU A 76 -10.28 20.84 -2.93
N LYS A 77 -9.08 21.20 -3.33
CA LYS A 77 -8.77 21.65 -4.69
C LYS A 77 -8.11 20.51 -5.48
N PRO A 78 -8.72 20.03 -6.57
CA PRO A 78 -8.06 19.07 -7.44
C PRO A 78 -6.85 19.74 -8.11
N LEU A 79 -5.66 19.19 -7.91
CA LEU A 79 -4.41 19.77 -8.41
C LEU A 79 -3.87 18.98 -9.60
N LEU A 80 -3.91 17.65 -9.53
CA LEU A 80 -3.28 16.74 -10.48
C LEU A 80 -4.09 15.45 -10.57
N ARG A 81 -4.00 14.77 -11.70
CA ARG A 81 -4.21 13.32 -11.74
C ARG A 81 -2.89 12.63 -11.45
N LEU A 82 -2.97 11.44 -10.91
CA LEU A 82 -1.83 10.56 -10.71
C LEU A 82 -2.15 9.19 -11.32
N GLU A 83 -1.25 8.68 -12.12
CA GLU A 83 -1.36 7.34 -12.66
C GLU A 83 0.01 6.70 -12.70
N GLY A 84 0.09 5.44 -12.27
CA GLY A 84 1.35 4.73 -12.21
C GLY A 84 1.19 3.26 -11.95
N PHE A 85 2.29 2.58 -11.82
CA PHE A 85 2.32 1.16 -11.47
C PHE A 85 3.55 0.82 -10.64
N GLY A 86 3.38 -0.20 -9.82
CA GLY A 86 4.47 -0.91 -9.17
C GLY A 86 4.68 -2.26 -9.82
N VAL A 87 5.90 -2.74 -9.84
CA VAL A 87 6.25 -4.08 -10.29
C VAL A 87 7.15 -4.75 -9.28
N GLY A 88 6.92 -6.01 -9.03
CA GLY A 88 7.72 -6.76 -8.07
C GLY A 88 7.28 -8.18 -7.88
N GLU A 89 7.90 -8.83 -6.93
CA GLU A 89 7.66 -10.22 -6.57
C GLU A 89 7.60 -10.40 -5.06
N THR A 90 6.95 -11.45 -4.64
CA THR A 90 6.92 -11.87 -3.23
C THR A 90 7.30 -13.35 -3.17
N VAL A 91 8.44 -13.63 -2.56
CA VAL A 91 9.04 -14.97 -2.52
C VAL A 91 8.94 -15.57 -1.13
N ARG A 92 8.35 -16.76 -1.03
CA ARG A 92 8.26 -17.49 0.24
C ARG A 92 9.63 -17.95 0.72
N GLN A 93 9.90 -17.79 2.01
CA GLN A 93 11.13 -18.21 2.65
C GLN A 93 10.93 -19.53 3.42
N GLU A 94 12.00 -20.25 3.70
CA GLU A 94 11.97 -21.54 4.44
C GLU A 94 11.31 -21.42 5.83
N ASN A 95 11.46 -20.28 6.49
CA ASN A 95 10.85 -20.01 7.80
C ASN A 95 9.37 -19.60 7.73
N GLY A 96 8.74 -19.68 6.56
CA GLY A 96 7.33 -19.32 6.35
C GLY A 96 7.05 -17.83 6.17
N SER A 97 8.05 -16.96 6.28
CA SER A 97 7.92 -15.54 5.92
C SER A 97 7.95 -15.35 4.40
N TYR A 98 7.67 -14.13 3.95
CA TYR A 98 7.78 -13.74 2.54
C TYR A 98 8.71 -12.55 2.40
N ARG A 99 9.62 -12.63 1.45
CA ARG A 99 10.43 -11.50 1.01
C ARG A 99 9.72 -10.83 -0.15
N SER A 100 9.31 -9.59 0.04
CA SER A 100 8.63 -8.78 -0.98
C SER A 100 9.52 -7.65 -1.45
N SER A 101 9.69 -7.51 -2.75
CA SER A 101 10.51 -6.47 -3.38
C SER A 101 9.73 -5.82 -4.52
N TRP A 102 9.54 -4.49 -4.45
CA TRP A 102 8.75 -3.70 -5.38
C TRP A 102 9.51 -2.45 -5.79
N LYS A 103 9.40 -2.06 -7.05
CA LYS A 103 9.76 -0.74 -7.56
C LYS A 103 8.54 -0.08 -8.19
N GLU A 104 8.51 1.24 -8.20
CA GLU A 104 7.32 2.01 -8.54
C GLU A 104 7.67 3.17 -9.46
N VAL A 105 6.82 3.40 -10.48
CA VAL A 105 6.82 4.59 -11.30
C VAL A 105 5.41 5.16 -11.39
N GLY A 106 5.30 6.50 -11.32
CA GLY A 106 4.01 7.17 -11.39
C GLY A 106 4.13 8.59 -11.93
N TYR A 107 3.14 8.99 -12.70
CA TYR A 107 3.15 10.24 -13.46
C TYR A 107 2.05 11.18 -13.01
N TYR A 108 2.46 12.40 -12.70
CA TYR A 108 1.52 13.49 -12.47
C TYR A 108 1.02 14.00 -13.83
N LYS A 109 -0.30 14.08 -13.95
CA LYS A 109 -1.02 14.42 -15.18
C LYS A 109 -1.89 15.64 -14.95
N ASP A 110 -2.15 16.39 -16.00
CA ASP A 110 -3.09 17.50 -15.98
C ASP A 110 -4.51 17.03 -15.66
N VAL A 111 -5.21 17.79 -14.82
CA VAL A 111 -6.55 17.43 -14.33
C VAL A 111 -7.57 17.33 -15.45
N GLN A 112 -7.49 18.21 -16.45
CA GLN A 112 -8.49 18.30 -17.53
C GLN A 112 -8.13 17.40 -18.71
N SER A 113 -6.94 17.58 -19.26
CA SER A 113 -6.50 16.86 -20.47
C SER A 113 -6.04 15.43 -20.19
N GLY A 114 -5.56 15.13 -18.97
CA GLY A 114 -4.91 13.87 -18.64
C GLY A 114 -3.51 13.72 -19.22
N ALA A 115 -2.94 14.76 -19.81
CA ALA A 115 -1.57 14.73 -20.34
C ALA A 115 -0.54 14.67 -19.20
N ILE A 116 0.53 13.90 -19.39
CA ILE A 116 1.66 13.86 -18.46
C ILE A 116 2.34 15.24 -18.46
N LEU A 117 2.61 15.77 -17.27
CA LEU A 117 3.11 17.13 -17.06
C LEU A 117 4.63 17.15 -16.94
N GLU A 118 5.30 17.95 -17.75
CA GLU A 118 6.71 18.34 -17.55
C GLU A 118 6.81 19.54 -16.58
N ASN A 119 5.85 20.46 -16.71
CA ASN A 119 5.74 21.65 -15.88
C ASN A 119 4.31 21.82 -15.37
N TRP A 120 4.16 22.40 -14.20
CA TRP A 120 2.90 22.64 -13.55
C TRP A 120 2.86 24.05 -12.96
N THR A 121 1.81 24.80 -13.28
CA THR A 121 1.60 26.11 -12.64
C THR A 121 0.91 25.91 -11.30
N ASN A 122 1.62 26.25 -10.23
CA ASN A 122 1.12 26.09 -8.88
C ASN A 122 -0.03 27.10 -8.62
N PRO A 123 -1.27 26.63 -8.36
CA PRO A 123 -2.42 27.52 -8.18
C PRO A 123 -2.44 28.28 -6.85
N TYR A 124 -1.48 28.03 -5.96
CA TYR A 124 -1.36 28.74 -4.67
C TYR A 124 -0.40 29.92 -4.72
N ASN A 125 0.66 29.82 -5.52
CA ASN A 125 1.68 30.89 -5.61
C ASN A 125 1.91 31.40 -7.04
N GLY A 126 1.27 30.81 -8.05
CA GLY A 126 1.38 31.20 -9.45
C GLY A 126 2.68 30.80 -10.15
N GLU A 127 3.57 30.07 -9.48
CA GLU A 127 4.86 29.68 -10.04
C GLU A 127 4.77 28.48 -10.97
N VAL A 128 5.63 28.48 -12.00
CA VAL A 128 5.81 27.32 -12.88
C VAL A 128 6.85 26.40 -12.27
N CYS A 129 6.40 25.28 -11.76
CA CYS A 129 7.23 24.25 -11.14
C CYS A 129 7.56 23.16 -12.15
N ARG A 130 8.82 22.75 -12.22
CA ARG A 130 9.21 21.58 -12.99
C ARG A 130 8.82 20.32 -12.25
N VAL A 131 7.91 19.55 -12.82
CA VAL A 131 7.39 18.32 -12.21
C VAL A 131 8.51 17.28 -12.04
N MET A 132 8.48 16.59 -10.92
CA MET A 132 9.25 15.39 -10.70
C MET A 132 8.28 14.22 -10.50
N HIS A 133 8.33 13.27 -11.39
CA HIS A 133 7.52 12.07 -11.35
C HIS A 133 8.01 11.09 -10.29
N ILE A 134 7.15 10.16 -9.88
CA ILE A 134 7.53 9.07 -8.98
C ILE A 134 8.37 8.08 -9.77
N HIS A 135 9.56 7.78 -9.29
CA HIS A 135 10.46 6.75 -9.82
C HIS A 135 11.30 6.19 -8.67
N ASN A 136 10.62 5.60 -7.72
CA ASN A 136 11.24 5.10 -6.51
C ASN A 136 11.95 3.78 -6.78
N GLU A 137 13.15 3.62 -6.18
CA GLU A 137 13.84 2.34 -6.13
C GLU A 137 13.03 1.31 -5.33
N ALA A 138 13.49 0.07 -5.37
CA ALA A 138 12.79 -1.04 -4.76
C ALA A 138 12.48 -0.83 -3.27
N VAL A 139 11.22 -0.99 -2.94
CA VAL A 139 10.76 -1.13 -1.56
C VAL A 139 10.88 -2.60 -1.17
N ASN A 140 11.75 -2.88 -0.20
CA ASN A 140 12.03 -4.23 0.25
C ASN A 140 11.45 -4.46 1.65
N THR A 141 10.66 -5.51 1.80
CA THR A 141 9.96 -5.82 3.05
C THR A 141 9.99 -7.32 3.32
N VAL A 142 10.14 -7.68 4.58
CA VAL A 142 9.90 -9.05 5.04
C VAL A 142 8.52 -9.09 5.69
N LEU A 143 7.62 -9.85 5.09
CA LEU A 143 6.29 -10.12 5.62
C LEU A 143 6.34 -11.42 6.42
N SER A 144 5.89 -11.38 7.66
CA SER A 144 5.85 -12.56 8.53
C SER A 144 4.56 -12.56 9.35
N THR A 145 4.32 -13.61 10.11
CA THR A 145 3.18 -13.73 11.04
C THR A 145 3.25 -12.74 12.22
N ARG A 146 4.28 -11.90 12.26
CA ARG A 146 4.41 -10.78 13.20
C ARG A 146 4.88 -9.53 12.45
N PHE A 147 4.32 -8.38 12.83
CA PHE A 147 4.86 -7.10 12.37
C PHE A 147 6.27 -6.89 12.93
N PRO A 148 7.17 -6.25 12.18
CA PRO A 148 8.51 -5.96 12.66
C PRO A 148 8.46 -5.08 13.92
N GLU A 149 9.40 -5.30 14.83
CA GLU A 149 9.69 -4.36 15.90
C GLU A 149 10.57 -3.25 15.35
N LEU A 150 10.08 -2.03 15.45
CA LEU A 150 10.82 -0.85 15.04
C LEU A 150 11.42 -0.18 16.26
N PRO A 151 12.66 0.29 16.18
CA PRO A 151 13.29 1.01 17.28
C PRO A 151 12.52 2.31 17.57
N PRO A 152 12.52 2.78 18.85
CA PRO A 152 11.95 4.06 19.20
C PRO A 152 12.53 5.20 18.37
N LEU A 153 11.72 6.22 18.06
CA LEU A 153 12.11 7.40 17.28
C LEU A 153 13.37 8.09 17.83
N SER A 154 13.57 8.03 19.17
CA SER A 154 14.72 8.61 19.86
C SER A 154 16.05 7.89 19.60
N GLU A 155 16.02 6.65 19.14
CA GLU A 155 17.20 5.80 18.96
C GLU A 155 17.70 5.75 17.52
N THR A 156 16.89 6.22 16.57
CA THR A 156 17.24 6.21 15.15
C THR A 156 17.69 7.59 14.70
N LYS A 157 18.94 7.71 14.25
CA LYS A 157 19.52 9.00 13.87
C LYS A 157 19.00 9.54 12.54
N ASP A 158 18.60 8.71 11.60
CA ASP A 158 18.41 9.11 10.21
C ASP A 158 17.08 8.69 9.57
N PHE A 159 16.42 7.65 10.05
CA PHE A 159 15.16 7.16 9.46
C PHE A 159 14.26 6.54 10.51
N THR A 160 13.08 7.11 10.73
CA THR A 160 12.09 6.54 11.62
C THR A 160 10.72 6.50 10.96
N MET A 161 10.24 5.29 10.66
CA MET A 161 8.82 5.09 10.39
C MET A 161 8.08 4.84 11.70
N GLU A 162 7.28 5.81 12.13
CA GLU A 162 6.20 5.55 13.10
C GLU A 162 5.06 4.87 12.35
N PHE A 163 4.86 3.59 12.53
CA PHE A 163 3.62 2.97 12.06
C PHE A 163 2.44 3.44 12.92
N PRO A 164 1.27 3.74 12.33
CA PRO A 164 0.15 4.43 13.00
C PRO A 164 -0.48 3.62 14.09
N ASN A 165 -0.25 2.38 14.05
CA ASN A 165 -0.62 1.50 15.11
C ASN A 165 0.67 1.09 15.81
N TYR A 166 1.11 1.86 16.79
CA TYR A 166 1.94 1.33 17.86
C TYR A 166 1.41 0.00 18.38
N THR A 167 0.11 -0.22 18.22
CA THR A 167 -0.57 -1.48 18.45
C THR A 167 -0.10 -2.63 17.56
N ARG A 168 0.58 -2.37 16.44
CA ARG A 168 1.08 -3.42 15.54
C ARG A 168 2.59 -3.67 15.65
N ASN A 169 3.33 -2.80 16.32
CA ASN A 169 4.78 -2.98 16.48
C ASN A 169 5.10 -4.26 17.26
N GLY A 170 5.74 -5.23 16.62
CA GLY A 170 6.02 -6.55 17.20
C GLY A 170 4.79 -7.40 17.52
N THR A 171 3.58 -7.00 17.10
CA THR A 171 2.35 -7.77 17.31
C THR A 171 2.14 -8.80 16.19
N GLU A 172 1.14 -9.65 16.37
CA GLU A 172 0.73 -10.60 15.34
C GLU A 172 0.24 -9.90 14.06
N PHE A 173 0.55 -10.49 12.91
CA PHE A 173 0.13 -9.98 11.60
C PHE A 173 -1.35 -10.32 11.37
N VAL A 174 -2.22 -9.52 11.92
CA VAL A 174 -3.67 -9.61 11.70
C VAL A 174 -4.15 -8.25 11.19
N LEU A 175 -4.24 -8.09 9.88
CA LEU A 175 -4.86 -6.92 9.26
C LEU A 175 -6.36 -6.93 9.57
N PRO A 176 -6.97 -5.77 9.83
CA PRO A 176 -8.41 -5.66 9.93
C PRO A 176 -9.10 -6.19 8.67
N TRP A 177 -10.21 -6.89 8.84
CA TRP A 177 -10.94 -7.50 7.74
C TRP A 177 -12.46 -7.46 7.95
N GLN A 178 -13.19 -7.56 6.85
CA GLN A 178 -14.64 -7.64 6.87
C GLN A 178 -15.14 -8.45 5.68
N ILE A 179 -16.12 -9.34 5.90
CA ILE A 179 -16.86 -10.02 4.84
C ILE A 179 -18.18 -9.29 4.63
N MET A 180 -18.48 -8.99 3.35
CA MET A 180 -19.72 -8.37 2.93
C MET A 180 -20.23 -9.09 1.67
N GLY A 181 -21.24 -9.93 1.83
CA GLY A 181 -21.74 -10.80 0.76
C GLY A 181 -20.67 -11.80 0.30
N SER A 182 -20.35 -11.79 -0.99
CA SER A 182 -19.28 -12.62 -1.57
C SER A 182 -17.89 -12.00 -1.50
N HIS A 183 -17.76 -10.81 -0.95
CA HIS A 183 -16.51 -10.07 -0.93
C HIS A 183 -15.88 -10.09 0.44
N ILE A 184 -14.55 -10.11 0.47
CA ILE A 184 -13.71 -9.87 1.64
C ILE A 184 -12.92 -8.58 1.42
N THR A 185 -12.84 -7.76 2.46
CA THR A 185 -12.00 -6.56 2.49
C THR A 185 -10.93 -6.73 3.55
N LEU A 186 -9.69 -6.39 3.21
CA LEU A 186 -8.59 -6.20 4.15
C LEU A 186 -8.14 -4.74 4.08
N TRP A 187 -7.76 -4.17 5.24
CA TRP A 187 -7.18 -2.83 5.33
C TRP A 187 -5.75 -2.90 5.84
N ASN A 188 -4.85 -2.17 5.19
CA ASN A 188 -3.47 -2.03 5.63
C ASN A 188 -3.09 -0.54 5.68
N ASP A 189 -3.31 0.06 6.83
CA ASP A 189 -3.03 1.47 7.04
C ASP A 189 -1.72 1.65 7.79
N PHE A 190 -0.96 2.68 7.43
CA PHE A 190 0.21 3.06 8.20
C PHE A 190 0.41 4.59 8.22
N ARG A 191 1.09 5.06 9.25
CA ARG A 191 1.62 6.43 9.34
C ARG A 191 3.13 6.36 9.45
N GLY A 192 3.80 7.12 8.65
CA GLY A 192 5.23 7.34 8.77
C GLY A 192 5.50 8.74 9.32
N LYS A 193 6.50 8.85 10.19
CA LYS A 193 7.17 10.09 10.50
C LYS A 193 8.65 9.85 10.27
N ILE A 194 9.21 10.54 9.29
CA ILE A 194 10.60 10.43 8.91
C ILE A 194 11.28 11.78 9.05
N LYS A 195 12.57 11.79 9.36
CA LYS A 195 13.36 13.02 9.31
C LYS A 195 13.44 13.49 7.86
N ASN A 196 13.18 14.76 7.63
CA ASN A 196 13.27 15.33 6.29
C ASN A 196 14.75 15.50 5.90
N VAL A 197 15.14 14.89 4.80
CA VAL A 197 16.50 15.03 4.25
C VAL A 197 16.74 16.42 3.65
N LEU A 198 15.69 17.17 3.34
CA LEU A 198 15.77 18.54 2.87
C LEU A 198 15.80 19.49 4.06
N ASP A 199 17.01 19.87 4.51
CA ASP A 199 17.19 20.85 5.60
C ASP A 199 16.42 22.13 5.29
N PRO A 200 15.44 22.56 6.13
CA PRO A 200 14.62 23.73 5.89
C PRO A 200 15.42 25.06 5.88
N ASN A 201 16.65 25.08 6.35
CA ASN A 201 17.51 26.27 6.26
C ASN A 201 18.19 26.38 4.89
N VAL A 202 18.38 25.26 4.21
CA VAL A 202 18.98 25.16 2.86
C VAL A 202 17.89 25.13 1.81
N TRP A 203 16.91 24.23 1.96
CA TRP A 203 15.80 23.96 1.04
C TRP A 203 14.55 24.76 1.46
N LYS A 204 14.63 26.08 1.50
CA LYS A 204 13.62 26.95 2.10
C LYS A 204 12.25 26.86 1.42
N ARG A 205 12.23 26.58 0.13
CA ARG A 205 11.05 26.55 -0.72
C ARG A 205 10.51 25.14 -0.92
N GLU A 206 11.35 24.13 -0.80
CA GLU A 206 11.04 22.73 -1.01
C GLU A 206 10.69 21.99 0.28
N SER A 207 11.37 22.38 1.37
CA SER A 207 11.20 21.70 2.65
C SER A 207 9.96 22.14 3.41
N THR A 208 9.12 21.19 3.77
CA THR A 208 7.93 21.42 4.61
C THR A 208 8.22 21.41 6.11
N GLY A 209 9.47 21.29 6.50
CA GLY A 209 9.92 21.28 7.90
C GLY A 209 10.90 20.17 8.21
N GLU A 210 11.20 20.01 9.49
CA GLU A 210 12.19 19.04 9.98
C GLU A 210 11.78 17.57 9.78
N TYR A 211 10.45 17.32 9.77
CA TYR A 211 9.88 15.99 9.64
C TYR A 211 8.85 15.94 8.53
N ILE A 212 8.84 14.82 7.83
CA ILE A 212 7.80 14.42 6.88
C ILE A 212 6.86 13.48 7.60
N ARG A 213 5.55 13.73 7.48
CA ARG A 213 4.50 12.85 8.00
C ARG A 213 3.66 12.34 6.85
N ILE A 214 3.51 11.03 6.76
CA ILE A 214 2.74 10.38 5.73
C ILE A 214 1.72 9.46 6.41
N THR A 215 0.48 9.51 5.94
CA THR A 215 -0.54 8.52 6.29
C THR A 215 -0.97 7.83 5.00
N GLU A 216 -0.87 6.52 4.99
CA GLU A 216 -1.28 5.69 3.86
C GLU A 216 -2.42 4.77 4.31
N MET A 217 -3.45 4.68 3.48
CA MET A 217 -4.65 3.90 3.77
C MET A 217 -4.94 3.04 2.55
N PHE A 218 -4.66 1.75 2.68
CA PHE A 218 -4.91 0.76 1.64
C PHE A 218 -6.15 -0.06 1.99
N GLN A 219 -6.97 -0.28 0.98
CA GLN A 219 -8.11 -1.19 1.04
C GLN A 219 -8.01 -2.17 -0.13
N PHE A 220 -8.10 -3.45 0.17
CA PHE A 220 -8.08 -4.52 -0.82
C PHE A 220 -9.40 -5.29 -0.76
N VAL A 221 -10.14 -5.34 -1.85
CA VAL A 221 -11.43 -6.03 -1.95
C VAL A 221 -11.32 -7.15 -2.98
N GLY A 222 -11.52 -8.37 -2.53
CA GLY A 222 -11.47 -9.56 -3.37
C GLY A 222 -12.67 -10.49 -3.16
N ASP A 223 -12.76 -11.52 -3.97
CA ASP A 223 -13.77 -12.56 -3.81
C ASP A 223 -13.38 -13.51 -2.66
N TYR A 224 -14.30 -13.70 -1.70
CA TYR A 224 -14.05 -14.49 -0.50
C TYR A 224 -13.77 -15.97 -0.82
N GLN A 225 -14.54 -16.57 -1.75
CA GLN A 225 -14.39 -17.98 -2.08
C GLN A 225 -13.07 -18.24 -2.80
N GLN A 226 -12.69 -17.34 -3.70
CA GLN A 226 -11.39 -17.45 -4.39
C GLN A 226 -10.23 -17.24 -3.42
N LEU A 227 -10.33 -16.30 -2.48
CA LEU A 227 -9.26 -16.03 -1.51
C LEU A 227 -9.00 -17.21 -0.58
N THR A 228 -10.07 -17.88 -0.13
CA THR A 228 -9.97 -19.02 0.78
C THR A 228 -9.74 -20.36 0.05
N ASP A 229 -9.73 -20.38 -1.27
CA ASP A 229 -9.44 -21.58 -2.07
C ASP A 229 -7.93 -21.91 -1.99
N PRO A 230 -7.55 -23.07 -1.41
CA PRO A 230 -6.15 -23.47 -1.30
C PRO A 230 -5.48 -23.78 -2.65
N ALA A 231 -6.25 -23.99 -3.71
CA ALA A 231 -5.74 -24.26 -5.05
C ALA A 231 -5.35 -22.96 -5.81
N ARG A 232 -5.61 -21.79 -5.24
CA ARG A 232 -5.27 -20.51 -5.85
C ARG A 232 -4.10 -19.87 -5.14
N ASP A 233 -3.08 -19.50 -5.90
CA ASP A 233 -1.91 -18.80 -5.40
C ASP A 233 -2.11 -17.28 -5.37
N ARG A 234 -3.05 -16.78 -6.18
CA ARG A 234 -3.41 -15.36 -6.25
C ARG A 234 -4.88 -15.19 -6.62
N ILE A 235 -5.41 -14.02 -6.31
CA ILE A 235 -6.73 -13.58 -6.78
C ILE A 235 -6.64 -12.15 -7.28
N ASP A 236 -7.58 -11.77 -8.14
CA ASP A 236 -7.73 -10.38 -8.52
C ASP A 236 -8.37 -9.58 -7.38
N TYR A 237 -8.04 -8.30 -7.30
CA TYR A 237 -8.66 -7.37 -6.37
C TYR A 237 -8.94 -6.03 -7.04
N THR A 238 -9.89 -5.31 -6.49
CA THR A 238 -10.03 -3.87 -6.68
C THR A 238 -9.84 -3.21 -5.33
N GLY A 239 -9.03 -2.17 -5.29
CA GLY A 239 -8.70 -1.53 -4.04
C GLY A 239 -8.72 -0.01 -4.12
N ALA A 240 -8.50 0.60 -2.96
CA ALA A 240 -8.27 2.02 -2.83
C ALA A 240 -6.92 2.25 -2.15
N TRP A 241 -6.21 3.25 -2.63
CA TRP A 241 -5.07 3.84 -1.96
C TRP A 241 -5.35 5.32 -1.73
N ASN A 242 -5.41 5.69 -0.46
CA ASN A 242 -5.52 7.08 -0.06
C ASN A 242 -4.28 7.46 0.73
N ARG A 243 -3.81 8.69 0.54
CA ARG A 243 -2.59 9.17 1.20
C ARG A 243 -2.75 10.62 1.61
N LEU A 244 -2.32 10.92 2.83
CA LEU A 244 -2.04 12.27 3.27
C LEU A 244 -0.53 12.44 3.37
N ALA A 245 0.00 13.44 2.71
CA ALA A 245 1.44 13.70 2.67
C ALA A 245 1.70 15.22 2.59
N PRO A 246 2.83 15.72 3.09
CA PRO A 246 3.20 17.11 2.89
C PRO A 246 3.29 17.46 1.41
N TRP A 247 3.32 18.75 1.10
CA TRP A 247 3.61 19.25 -0.23
C TRP A 247 4.88 18.62 -0.79
N LEU A 248 4.85 18.20 -2.05
CA LEU A 248 6.03 17.64 -2.70
C LEU A 248 7.11 18.74 -2.89
N PRO A 249 8.39 18.43 -2.78
CA PRO A 249 9.46 19.42 -2.88
C PRO A 249 9.39 20.26 -4.15
N TRP A 250 9.12 19.64 -5.29
CA TRP A 250 9.04 20.30 -6.58
C TRP A 250 7.85 21.28 -6.73
N MET A 251 6.87 21.24 -5.81
CA MET A 251 5.76 22.18 -5.78
C MET A 251 6.13 23.55 -5.20
N LEU A 252 7.29 23.65 -4.56
CA LEU A 252 7.85 24.88 -3.99
C LEU A 252 6.92 25.57 -2.99
N MET A 253 6.20 24.78 -2.22
CA MET A 253 5.24 25.27 -1.22
C MET A 253 5.90 25.61 0.14
N GLY A 254 7.11 25.11 0.39
CA GLY A 254 7.81 25.30 1.66
C GLY A 254 6.93 24.94 2.85
N ARG A 255 6.79 25.89 3.79
CA ARG A 255 5.94 25.74 4.98
C ARG A 255 4.51 26.26 4.80
N HIS A 256 4.03 26.38 3.56
CA HIS A 256 2.62 26.76 3.33
C HIS A 256 1.71 25.78 4.07
N PRO A 257 0.69 26.28 4.81
CA PRO A 257 -0.25 25.42 5.51
C PRO A 257 -0.95 24.44 4.56
N GLY A 258 -1.26 23.25 5.08
CA GLY A 258 -1.96 22.21 4.32
C GLY A 258 -1.05 21.08 3.87
N GLU A 259 -1.62 20.19 3.09
CA GLU A 259 -1.01 18.93 2.67
C GLU A 259 -1.64 18.44 1.36
N LEU A 260 -1.09 17.38 0.79
CA LEU A 260 -1.68 16.67 -0.33
C LEU A 260 -2.55 15.52 0.16
N PHE A 261 -3.72 15.39 -0.46
CA PHE A 261 -4.60 14.26 -0.30
C PHE A 261 -4.72 13.50 -1.63
N TYR A 262 -4.25 12.25 -1.64
CA TYR A 262 -4.33 11.34 -2.78
C TYR A 262 -5.54 10.43 -2.63
N ARG A 263 -6.27 10.21 -3.72
CA ARG A 263 -7.35 9.24 -3.82
C ARG A 263 -7.19 8.45 -5.10
N CYS A 264 -6.70 7.23 -4.99
CA CYS A 264 -6.45 6.35 -6.12
C CYS A 264 -7.22 5.04 -5.97
N THR A 265 -7.65 4.50 -7.09
CA THR A 265 -8.07 3.12 -7.23
C THR A 265 -6.85 2.30 -7.61
N THR A 266 -6.75 1.08 -7.08
CA THR A 266 -5.66 0.16 -7.35
C THR A 266 -6.20 -1.19 -7.79
N THR A 267 -5.44 -1.88 -8.63
CA THR A 267 -5.72 -3.25 -9.03
C THR A 267 -4.42 -3.98 -9.38
N LYS A 268 -4.49 -5.30 -9.42
CA LYS A 268 -3.37 -6.16 -9.79
C LYS A 268 -3.55 -6.67 -11.22
N LEU A 269 -2.49 -6.59 -12.00
CA LEU A 269 -2.39 -7.06 -13.36
C LEU A 269 -1.39 -8.22 -13.43
N SER A 270 -1.53 -9.06 -14.43
CA SER A 270 -0.63 -10.19 -14.65
C SER A 270 0.60 -9.81 -15.49
N ARG A 271 0.51 -8.72 -16.27
CA ARG A 271 1.53 -8.33 -17.25
C ARG A 271 1.42 -6.86 -17.64
N PHE A 272 2.51 -6.30 -18.11
CA PHE A 272 2.58 -4.88 -18.50
C PHE A 272 1.63 -4.48 -19.61
N GLU A 273 1.35 -5.37 -20.57
CA GLU A 273 0.49 -5.08 -21.73
C GLU A 273 -0.97 -4.81 -21.37
N GLN A 274 -1.35 -5.04 -20.10
CA GLN A 274 -2.66 -4.68 -19.56
C GLN A 274 -2.72 -3.23 -19.03
N LEU A 275 -1.56 -2.56 -18.92
CA LEU A 275 -1.49 -1.14 -18.58
C LEU A 275 -2.02 -0.27 -19.76
N PRO A 276 -2.48 0.97 -19.48
CA PRO A 276 -2.82 1.92 -20.52
C PRO A 276 -1.66 2.12 -21.51
N PRO A 277 -1.93 2.08 -22.82
CA PRO A 277 -0.87 2.14 -23.84
C PRO A 277 -0.01 3.41 -23.77
N ASP A 278 -0.60 4.56 -23.41
CA ASP A 278 0.10 5.83 -23.23
C ASP A 278 1.04 5.82 -22.03
N LEU A 279 0.62 5.21 -20.93
CA LEU A 279 1.43 5.00 -19.72
C LEU A 279 2.64 4.11 -20.03
N LEU A 280 2.38 2.98 -20.72
CA LEU A 280 3.42 2.04 -21.12
C LEU A 280 4.45 2.68 -22.04
N ALA A 281 4.00 3.34 -23.10
CA ALA A 281 4.87 4.00 -24.08
C ALA A 281 5.72 5.14 -23.46
N TYR A 282 5.13 5.91 -22.55
CA TYR A 282 5.87 6.96 -21.85
C TYR A 282 6.94 6.36 -20.92
N THR A 283 6.60 5.27 -20.20
CA THR A 283 7.56 4.58 -19.34
C THR A 283 8.70 3.97 -20.13
N GLU A 284 8.41 3.32 -21.25
CA GLU A 284 9.43 2.74 -22.14
C GLU A 284 10.45 3.79 -22.60
N LYS A 285 9.97 4.99 -22.92
CA LYS A 285 10.81 6.11 -23.33
C LYS A 285 11.62 6.73 -22.18
N THR A 286 11.02 6.87 -20.98
CA THR A 286 11.56 7.74 -19.92
C THR A 286 12.22 6.95 -18.80
N TYR A 287 11.63 5.83 -18.41
CA TYR A 287 12.05 4.99 -17.27
C TYR A 287 11.99 3.49 -17.62
N PRO A 288 12.70 3.04 -18.68
CA PRO A 288 12.58 1.65 -19.19
C PRO A 288 12.93 0.57 -18.15
N ALA A 289 13.75 0.90 -17.16
CA ALA A 289 14.12 -0.02 -16.08
C ALA A 289 12.91 -0.48 -15.25
N TYR A 290 11.80 0.26 -15.26
CA TYR A 290 10.57 -0.11 -14.54
C TYR A 290 9.70 -1.10 -15.31
N LEU A 291 10.01 -1.40 -16.56
CA LEU A 291 9.39 -2.45 -17.37
C LEU A 291 10.11 -3.80 -17.27
N ASP A 292 11.09 -3.91 -16.38
CA ASP A 292 11.71 -5.19 -16.03
C ASP A 292 11.07 -5.71 -14.74
N TYR A 293 10.63 -6.96 -14.74
CA TYR A 293 10.08 -7.62 -13.55
C TYR A 293 11.11 -7.83 -12.43
N LYS A 294 12.39 -7.89 -12.78
CA LYS A 294 13.45 -8.08 -11.80
C LYS A 294 13.59 -6.86 -10.90
N THR A 295 13.43 -7.09 -9.63
CA THR A 295 13.58 -6.06 -8.61
C THR A 295 14.69 -6.48 -7.65
N PRO A 296 15.85 -5.79 -7.67
CA PRO A 296 16.96 -6.16 -6.79
C PRO A 296 16.56 -5.96 -5.32
N TRP A 297 16.93 -6.92 -4.48
CA TRP A 297 16.85 -6.74 -3.03
C TRP A 297 17.90 -5.74 -2.60
N LYS A 298 17.46 -4.53 -2.22
CA LYS A 298 18.33 -3.45 -1.81
C LYS A 298 17.76 -2.75 -0.57
N MET A 299 18.59 -2.56 0.42
CA MET A 299 18.30 -1.83 1.64
C MET A 299 19.37 -0.75 1.86
N PRO A 300 19.04 0.44 2.37
CA PRO A 300 17.70 0.96 2.64
C PRO A 300 16.94 1.38 1.38
N ASN A 301 15.62 1.51 1.50
CA ASN A 301 14.76 2.06 0.45
C ASN A 301 14.94 3.58 0.35
N GLU A 302 14.88 4.13 -0.86
CA GLU A 302 14.95 5.58 -1.08
C GLU A 302 13.54 6.18 -1.16
N SER A 303 13.34 7.30 -0.48
CA SER A 303 12.11 8.08 -0.57
C SER A 303 12.15 9.07 -1.74
N SER A 304 10.99 9.54 -2.20
CA SER A 304 10.92 10.59 -3.23
C SER A 304 11.63 11.89 -2.81
N TRP A 305 11.80 12.17 -1.52
CA TRP A 305 12.56 13.33 -1.01
C TRP A 305 14.06 13.12 -1.17
N GLU A 306 14.56 11.91 -0.93
CA GLU A 306 15.98 11.56 -1.17
C GLU A 306 16.31 11.59 -2.66
N VAL A 307 15.41 11.05 -3.49
CA VAL A 307 15.55 11.14 -4.95
C VAL A 307 15.57 12.61 -5.40
N TYR A 308 14.66 13.44 -4.87
CA TYR A 308 14.64 14.88 -5.18
C TYR A 308 15.96 15.56 -4.79
N MET A 309 16.47 15.30 -3.59
CA MET A 309 17.73 15.87 -3.11
C MET A 309 18.93 15.50 -3.99
N LYS A 310 18.92 14.30 -4.56
CA LYS A 310 19.98 13.83 -5.46
C LYS A 310 19.93 14.45 -6.86
N GLU A 311 18.73 14.73 -7.36
CA GLU A 311 18.49 15.16 -8.73
C GLU A 311 18.34 16.68 -8.89
N ARG A 312 18.21 17.43 -7.80
CA ARG A 312 17.91 18.86 -7.82
C ARG A 312 18.82 19.65 -6.87
N GLU A 313 18.89 20.92 -7.16
CA GLU A 313 19.51 21.93 -6.30
C GLU A 313 18.43 22.81 -5.64
N PRO A 314 18.72 23.42 -4.46
CA PRO A 314 17.78 24.32 -3.82
C PRO A 314 17.39 25.50 -4.72
N VAL A 315 16.10 25.77 -4.84
CA VAL A 315 15.58 26.93 -5.59
C VAL A 315 15.78 28.19 -4.75
N ARG A 316 16.44 29.20 -5.32
CA ARG A 316 16.77 30.48 -4.67
C ARG A 316 15.58 31.43 -4.63
#